data_9c68b82213219e9f57c717ea8e4eb389
#
_entry.id   9c68b82213219e9f57c717ea8e4eb389
#
_cell.length_a   1.000
_cell.length_b   1.000
_cell.length_c   1.000
_cell.angle_alpha   90.00
_cell.angle_beta   90.00
_cell.angle_gamma   90.00
#
_symmetry.space_group_name_H-M   'P 1'
#
loop_
_entity.id
_entity.type
_entity.pdbx_description
1 polymer ?
#
loop_
_entity_poly.entity_id
_entity_poly.type
_entity_poly.pdbx_seq_one_letter_code
_entity_poly.pdbx_strand_id
1 'polypeptide(L)'
;LQIDNGIGQRVGGRVEQDGYDYAITLDDKEINVSNYAAYDDRSFDVRVKTNVDFDIEIPEEAQAWLTAGDYKVELDRGLRPREVTVRFNWGINSRDIERNAVVKFRPKDEVTLARQDELSVNQNAAEPIEEDTRAGDSVALLAIARSLNMWESWETNEKMDNWDNVVLWEEGMDGYTPEKAGRVKFARFSTFGT
;
A
#
# COMPACT_ATOMS: atom_id res chain seq x y z
N LEU A 1 49.99 5.53 8.64
CA LEU A 1 50.65 4.49 9.41
C LEU A 1 52.17 4.56 9.13
N GLN A 2 52.97 4.72 10.17
CA GLN A 2 54.44 4.64 10.07
C GLN A 2 54.86 3.27 10.61
N ILE A 3 55.52 2.50 9.78
CA ILE A 3 56.08 1.20 10.17
C ILE A 3 57.62 1.35 10.19
N ASP A 4 58.25 1.10 11.35
CA ASP A 4 59.69 1.03 11.51
C ASP A 4 60.10 -0.45 11.28
N ASN A 5 60.96 -0.67 10.31
CA ASN A 5 61.44 -2.03 9.98
C ASN A 5 62.68 -2.44 10.81
N GLY A 6 63.05 -1.70 11.87
CA GLY A 6 64.18 -2.02 12.74
C GLY A 6 65.56 -1.79 12.12
N ILE A 7 65.64 -1.29 10.87
CA ILE A 7 66.89 -1.02 10.16
C ILE A 7 67.08 0.49 9.94
N GLY A 8 66.34 1.34 10.64
CA GLY A 8 66.42 2.78 10.52
C GLY A 8 65.78 3.38 9.26
N GLN A 9 65.16 2.56 8.42
CA GLN A 9 64.35 3.03 7.29
C GLN A 9 62.91 3.15 7.70
N ARG A 10 62.32 4.34 7.60
CA ARG A 10 60.90 4.59 7.82
C ARG A 10 60.19 4.53 6.47
N VAL A 11 59.33 3.55 6.30
CA VAL A 11 58.44 3.48 5.16
C VAL A 11 57.09 4.10 5.58
N GLY A 12 56.81 5.27 5.03
CA GLY A 12 55.50 5.90 5.21
C GLY A 12 54.53 5.40 4.15
N GLY A 13 53.48 4.75 4.57
CA GLY A 13 52.34 4.43 3.72
C GLY A 13 51.18 5.32 4.08
N ARG A 14 50.52 5.94 3.10
CA ARG A 14 49.23 6.59 3.28
C ARG A 14 48.15 5.55 3.02
N VAL A 15 47.35 5.25 4.02
CA VAL A 15 46.14 4.45 3.85
C VAL A 15 45.01 5.44 3.67
N GLU A 16 44.44 5.50 2.47
CA GLU A 16 43.20 6.19 2.21
C GLU A 16 42.09 5.13 2.33
N GLN A 17 41.12 5.41 3.18
CA GLN A 17 39.93 4.59 3.32
C GLN A 17 38.79 5.48 2.89
N ASP A 18 38.13 5.10 1.78
CA ASP A 18 36.88 5.71 1.40
C ASP A 18 35.82 5.31 2.43
N GLY A 19 35.17 6.30 3.01
CA GLY A 19 34.03 6.11 3.88
C GLY A 19 32.76 5.88 3.07
N TYR A 20 31.73 5.35 3.70
CA TYR A 20 30.41 5.34 3.11
C TYR A 20 29.77 6.72 3.31
N ASP A 21 29.15 7.24 2.24
CA ASP A 21 28.26 8.40 2.37
C ASP A 21 27.02 8.00 3.17
N TYR A 22 26.52 8.92 3.99
CA TYR A 22 25.24 8.73 4.64
C TYR A 22 24.13 8.75 3.60
N ALA A 23 23.32 7.69 3.56
CA ALA A 23 22.26 7.56 2.59
C ALA A 23 21.11 6.69 3.09
N ILE A 24 19.93 7.02 2.58
CA ILE A 24 18.74 6.17 2.57
C ILE A 24 18.46 5.91 1.09
N THR A 25 18.28 4.66 0.71
CA THR A 25 18.03 4.29 -0.68
C THR A 25 16.95 3.22 -0.72
N LEU A 26 15.91 3.45 -1.49
CA LEU A 26 14.83 2.50 -1.74
C LEU A 26 15.17 1.66 -2.97
N ASP A 27 14.89 0.37 -2.93
CA ASP A 27 15.01 -0.51 -4.10
C ASP A 27 13.93 -0.16 -5.13
N ASP A 28 12.71 0.09 -4.68
CA ASP A 28 11.58 0.50 -5.51
C ASP A 28 11.22 1.97 -5.22
N LYS A 29 10.96 2.74 -6.27
CA LYS A 29 10.56 4.16 -6.18
C LYS A 29 9.07 4.38 -6.41
N GLU A 30 8.41 3.38 -6.91
CA GLU A 30 6.99 3.43 -7.25
C GLU A 30 6.35 2.09 -6.98
N ILE A 31 5.21 2.14 -6.31
CA ILE A 31 4.35 0.99 -6.04
C ILE A 31 2.95 1.30 -6.53
N ASN A 32 2.40 0.39 -7.33
CA ASN A 32 1.03 0.48 -7.81
C ASN A 32 0.19 -0.60 -7.12
N VAL A 33 -0.88 -0.19 -6.46
CA VAL A 33 -1.81 -1.10 -5.80
C VAL A 33 -3.20 -0.99 -6.41
N SER A 34 -3.96 -2.07 -6.36
CA SER A 34 -5.35 -2.08 -6.85
C SER A 34 -6.24 -1.23 -5.95
N ASN A 35 -7.43 -0.89 -6.45
CA ASN A 35 -8.45 -0.22 -5.64
C ASN A 35 -8.95 -1.12 -4.50
N TYR A 36 -8.88 -2.44 -4.70
CA TYR A 36 -9.33 -3.46 -3.77
C TYR A 36 -8.43 -4.71 -3.81
N ALA A 37 -8.25 -5.35 -2.66
CA ALA A 37 -7.75 -6.72 -2.48
C ALA A 37 -8.38 -7.32 -1.21
N ALA A 38 -8.25 -8.63 -1.00
CA ALA A 38 -8.62 -9.26 0.27
C ALA A 38 -7.83 -8.62 1.43
N TYR A 39 -8.37 -8.67 2.64
CA TYR A 39 -7.80 -7.94 3.79
C TYR A 39 -6.32 -8.28 4.01
N ASP A 40 -5.98 -9.57 3.95
CA ASP A 40 -4.61 -10.05 4.17
C ASP A 40 -3.63 -9.68 3.05
N ASP A 41 -4.15 -9.36 1.85
CA ASP A 41 -3.36 -8.99 0.68
C ASP A 41 -3.16 -7.47 0.53
N ARG A 42 -3.71 -6.67 1.46
CA ARG A 42 -3.62 -5.20 1.43
C ARG A 42 -2.33 -4.69 2.06
N SER A 43 -1.23 -5.30 1.69
CA SER A 43 0.08 -4.88 2.15
C SER A 43 1.13 -5.04 1.06
N PHE A 44 2.24 -4.32 1.21
CA PHE A 44 3.45 -4.49 0.42
C PHE A 44 4.68 -4.18 1.27
N ASP A 45 5.79 -4.76 0.92
CA ASP A 45 7.06 -4.59 1.61
C ASP A 45 7.98 -3.68 0.79
N VAL A 46 8.60 -2.70 1.44
CA VAL A 46 9.61 -1.81 0.85
C VAL A 46 10.96 -2.11 1.45
N ARG A 47 11.94 -2.36 0.61
CA ARG A 47 13.33 -2.57 1.03
C ARG A 47 14.08 -1.26 1.02
N VAL A 48 14.65 -0.93 2.17
CA VAL A 48 15.41 0.29 2.40
C VAL A 48 16.84 -0.08 2.74
N LYS A 49 17.79 0.36 1.94
CA LYS A 49 19.22 0.28 2.25
C LYS A 49 19.66 1.57 2.92
N THR A 50 20.12 1.48 4.16
CA THR A 50 20.48 2.65 4.95
C THR A 50 21.66 2.41 5.86
N ASN A 51 22.42 3.47 6.14
CA ASN A 51 23.43 3.53 7.19
C ASN A 51 23.16 4.64 8.22
N VAL A 52 21.93 5.17 8.19
CA VAL A 52 21.40 6.13 9.16
C VAL A 52 20.02 5.70 9.64
N ASP A 53 19.62 6.10 10.83
CA ASP A 53 18.25 5.94 11.30
C ASP A 53 17.35 6.93 10.56
N PHE A 54 16.09 6.55 10.30
CA PHE A 54 15.17 7.35 9.51
C PHE A 54 13.76 7.32 10.07
N ASP A 55 13.00 8.33 9.72
CA ASP A 55 11.55 8.41 9.92
C ASP A 55 10.84 8.34 8.56
N ILE A 56 9.64 7.79 8.61
CA ILE A 56 8.74 7.70 7.46
C ILE A 56 7.66 8.76 7.61
N GLU A 57 7.59 9.65 6.63
CA GLU A 57 6.59 10.70 6.57
C GLU A 57 5.56 10.39 5.48
N ILE A 58 4.36 10.04 5.91
CA ILE A 58 3.20 9.82 5.02
C ILE A 58 2.40 11.13 5.01
N PRO A 59 2.05 11.69 3.83
CA PRO A 59 1.23 12.89 3.74
C PRO A 59 -0.08 12.74 4.51
N GLU A 60 -0.54 13.81 5.15
CA GLU A 60 -1.73 13.80 6.02
C GLU A 60 -2.97 13.26 5.28
N GLU A 61 -3.15 13.66 4.04
CA GLU A 61 -4.25 13.22 3.17
C GLU A 61 -4.20 11.72 2.84
N ALA A 62 -3.01 11.11 2.93
CA ALA A 62 -2.83 9.68 2.64
C ALA A 62 -2.91 8.80 3.91
N GLN A 63 -2.77 9.36 5.10
CA GLN A 63 -2.79 8.59 6.37
C GLN A 63 -4.11 7.87 6.62
N ALA A 64 -5.20 8.32 5.99
CA ALA A 64 -6.50 7.65 6.07
C ALA A 64 -6.53 6.30 5.34
N TRP A 65 -5.59 6.03 4.44
CA TRP A 65 -5.60 4.83 3.61
C TRP A 65 -4.24 4.13 3.46
N LEU A 66 -3.15 4.77 3.87
CA LEU A 66 -1.79 4.21 3.78
C LEU A 66 -1.14 4.35 5.15
N THR A 67 -0.61 3.25 5.68
CA THR A 67 0.09 3.23 6.97
C THR A 67 1.36 2.42 6.86
N ALA A 68 2.42 2.84 7.57
CA ALA A 68 3.63 2.05 7.73
C ALA A 68 3.52 1.21 9.01
N GLY A 69 3.95 -0.04 8.93
CA GLY A 69 4.11 -0.91 10.08
C GLY A 69 5.39 -0.59 10.87
N ASP A 70 5.55 -1.28 11.98
CA ASP A 70 6.75 -1.16 12.79
C ASP A 70 7.98 -1.65 12.03
N TYR A 71 9.09 -0.91 12.17
CA TYR A 71 10.38 -1.28 11.60
C TYR A 71 11.51 -0.92 12.58
N LYS A 72 12.64 -1.56 12.42
CA LYS A 72 13.81 -1.34 13.25
C LYS A 72 15.06 -1.20 12.38
N VAL A 73 15.78 -0.10 12.56
CA VAL A 73 17.05 0.13 11.91
C VAL A 73 18.18 -0.34 12.81
N GLU A 74 18.97 -1.29 12.31
CA GLU A 74 20.18 -1.77 13.00
C GLU A 74 21.40 -1.22 12.29
N LEU A 75 21.99 -0.19 12.88
CA LEU A 75 23.15 0.50 12.32
C LEU A 75 24.45 -0.30 12.52
N ASP A 76 25.30 -0.31 11.49
CA ASP A 76 26.63 -0.86 11.55
C ASP A 76 27.63 0.21 12.05
N ARG A 77 28.53 -0.17 12.97
CA ARG A 77 29.56 0.75 13.48
C ARG A 77 30.53 1.23 12.41
N GLY A 78 30.69 0.48 11.32
CA GLY A 78 31.51 0.83 10.16
C GLY A 78 30.76 1.60 9.08
N LEU A 79 29.55 2.08 9.37
CA LEU A 79 28.67 2.81 8.45
C LEU A 79 28.34 2.03 7.18
N ARG A 80 28.44 0.72 7.19
CA ARG A 80 27.99 -0.10 6.07
C ARG A 80 26.46 -0.06 5.99
N PRO A 81 25.91 0.19 4.80
CA PRO A 81 24.46 0.15 4.63
C PRO A 81 23.87 -1.22 5.04
N ARG A 82 22.77 -1.19 5.75
CA ARG A 82 21.97 -2.35 6.14
C ARG A 82 20.64 -2.30 5.43
N GLU A 83 20.08 -3.47 5.16
CA GLU A 83 18.75 -3.58 4.59
C GLU A 83 17.72 -3.64 5.71
N VAL A 84 16.67 -2.83 5.57
CA VAL A 84 15.50 -2.79 6.45
C VAL A 84 14.28 -3.00 5.57
N THR A 85 13.41 -3.92 5.95
CA THR A 85 12.12 -4.09 5.29
C THR A 85 11.05 -3.35 6.08
N VAL A 86 10.32 -2.48 5.41
CA VAL A 86 9.17 -1.76 5.96
C VAL A 86 7.92 -2.28 5.27
N ARG A 87 6.96 -2.79 6.07
CA ARG A 87 5.65 -3.19 5.58
C ARG A 87 4.70 -2.00 5.58
N PHE A 88 4.05 -1.78 4.46
CA PHE A 88 2.96 -0.82 4.33
C PHE A 88 1.64 -1.56 4.20
N ASN A 89 0.60 -1.01 4.83
CA ASN A 89 -0.76 -1.48 4.67
C ASN A 89 -1.60 -0.38 4.00
N TRP A 90 -2.54 -0.80 3.16
CA TRP A 90 -3.39 0.14 2.44
C TRP A 90 -4.87 -0.21 2.55
N GLY A 91 -5.71 0.83 2.54
CA GLY A 91 -7.17 0.71 2.58
C GLY A 91 -7.79 0.69 1.21
N ILE A 92 -9.03 0.21 1.11
CA ILE A 92 -9.82 0.19 -0.13
C ILE A 92 -10.01 1.61 -0.67
N ASN A 93 -9.91 1.77 -1.99
CA ASN A 93 -10.38 2.96 -2.69
C ASN A 93 -11.75 2.65 -3.33
N SER A 94 -12.82 3.15 -2.72
CA SER A 94 -14.19 3.01 -3.23
C SER A 94 -14.62 4.16 -4.14
N ARG A 95 -13.70 5.12 -4.42
CA ARG A 95 -13.97 6.25 -5.29
C ARG A 95 -13.56 5.95 -6.73
N ASP A 96 -14.23 6.55 -7.66
CA ASP A 96 -13.91 6.53 -9.10
C ASP A 96 -12.73 7.44 -9.50
N ILE A 97 -11.90 7.79 -8.53
CA ILE A 97 -10.73 8.66 -8.69
C ILE A 97 -9.52 7.92 -8.11
N GLU A 98 -8.45 7.85 -8.89
CA GLU A 98 -7.16 7.38 -8.44
C GLU A 98 -6.61 8.28 -7.32
N ARG A 99 -5.81 7.70 -6.44
CA ARG A 99 -5.12 8.46 -5.39
C ARG A 99 -3.65 8.09 -5.34
N ASN A 100 -2.86 9.08 -4.97
CA ASN A 100 -1.41 8.98 -4.90
C ASN A 100 -0.91 9.48 -3.55
N ALA A 101 0.19 8.90 -3.07
CA ALA A 101 0.93 9.38 -1.92
C ALA A 101 2.43 9.36 -2.22
N VAL A 102 3.12 10.45 -1.92
CA VAL A 102 4.59 10.51 -1.93
C VAL A 102 5.08 10.38 -0.50
N VAL A 103 5.56 9.19 -0.17
CA VAL A 103 6.09 8.86 1.16
C VAL A 103 7.56 9.23 1.20
N LYS A 104 7.99 9.98 2.23
CA LYS A 104 9.37 10.42 2.39
C LYS A 104 10.07 9.62 3.49
N PHE A 105 11.28 9.19 3.18
CA PHE A 105 12.18 8.53 4.12
C PHE A 105 13.26 9.54 4.50
N ARG A 106 13.16 10.11 5.69
CA ARG A 106 14.04 11.19 6.16
C ARG A 106 14.98 10.70 7.27
N PRO A 107 16.25 11.10 7.25
CA PRO A 107 17.15 10.85 8.39
C PRO A 107 16.55 11.46 9.66
N LYS A 108 16.60 10.72 10.76
CA LYS A 108 16.19 11.26 12.09
C LYS A 108 17.13 12.34 12.60
N ASP A 109 18.41 12.26 12.20
CA ASP A 109 19.42 13.20 12.61
C ASP A 109 19.58 14.27 11.54
N GLU A 110 19.17 15.49 11.84
CA GLU A 110 19.29 16.65 10.95
C GLU A 110 20.76 17.03 10.64
N VAL A 111 21.72 16.60 11.47
CA VAL A 111 23.15 16.86 11.23
C VAL A 111 23.66 16.02 10.07
N THR A 112 23.08 14.87 9.84
CA THR A 112 23.38 14.07 8.66
C THR A 112 22.60 14.65 7.49
N LEU A 113 23.27 15.42 6.63
CA LEU A 113 22.75 15.81 5.31
C LEU A 113 22.57 14.57 4.40
N ALA A 114 22.16 13.45 5.01
CA ALA A 114 21.92 12.22 4.29
C ALA A 114 20.87 12.46 3.22
N ARG A 115 21.07 11.85 2.08
CA ARG A 115 20.11 11.87 1.00
C ARG A 115 18.85 11.18 1.47
N GLN A 116 17.77 11.93 1.62
CA GLN A 116 16.44 11.38 1.77
C GLN A 116 16.03 10.66 0.49
N ASP A 117 15.09 9.76 0.61
CA ASP A 117 14.49 9.08 -0.53
C ASP A 117 12.96 9.14 -0.49
N GLU A 118 12.32 8.94 -1.62
CA GLU A 118 10.87 9.07 -1.76
C GLU A 118 10.30 7.85 -2.49
N LEU A 119 9.12 7.41 -2.03
CA LEU A 119 8.34 6.35 -2.63
C LEU A 119 7.01 6.92 -3.09
N SER A 120 6.69 6.76 -4.37
CA SER A 120 5.37 7.04 -4.90
C SER A 120 4.48 5.81 -4.76
N VAL A 121 3.35 5.95 -4.08
CA VAL A 121 2.34 4.88 -3.96
C VAL A 121 1.10 5.33 -4.70
N ASN A 122 0.75 4.62 -5.77
CA ASN A 122 -0.41 4.90 -6.59
C ASN A 122 -1.47 3.84 -6.32
N GLN A 123 -2.72 4.26 -6.12
CA GLN A 123 -3.83 3.36 -5.98
C GLN A 123 -4.89 3.62 -7.04
N ASN A 124 -5.29 2.56 -7.72
CA ASN A 124 -6.29 2.62 -8.78
C ASN A 124 -7.63 3.16 -8.27
N ALA A 125 -8.39 3.79 -9.16
CA ALA A 125 -9.79 4.11 -8.96
C ALA A 125 -10.65 2.84 -8.90
N ALA A 126 -11.79 2.93 -8.20
CA ALA A 126 -12.85 1.95 -8.34
C ALA A 126 -13.58 2.14 -9.68
N GLU A 127 -14.31 1.11 -10.11
CA GLU A 127 -15.20 1.24 -11.25
C GLU A 127 -16.30 2.28 -10.95
N PRO A 128 -16.62 3.16 -11.90
CA PRO A 128 -17.69 4.13 -11.71
C PRO A 128 -19.04 3.44 -11.60
N ILE A 129 -19.88 3.92 -10.70
CA ILE A 129 -21.25 3.42 -10.53
C ILE A 129 -22.15 4.16 -11.53
N GLU A 130 -22.63 3.46 -12.54
CA GLU A 130 -23.62 3.99 -13.48
C GLU A 130 -25.00 4.05 -12.81
N GLU A 131 -25.51 5.28 -12.61
CA GLU A 131 -26.83 5.47 -12.00
C GLU A 131 -27.91 4.81 -12.86
N ASP A 132 -28.92 4.28 -12.17
CA ASP A 132 -30.12 3.68 -12.78
C ASP A 132 -29.88 2.54 -13.77
N THR A 133 -28.74 1.83 -13.65
CA THR A 133 -28.45 0.65 -14.47
C THR A 133 -28.26 -0.60 -13.61
N ARG A 134 -28.53 -1.77 -14.20
CA ARG A 134 -28.24 -3.06 -13.57
C ARG A 134 -26.74 -3.25 -13.32
N ALA A 135 -25.90 -2.78 -14.25
CA ALA A 135 -24.46 -2.81 -14.10
C ALA A 135 -24.01 -1.97 -12.90
N GLY A 136 -24.54 -0.76 -12.77
CA GLY A 136 -24.29 0.09 -11.62
C GLY A 136 -24.74 -0.51 -10.29
N ASP A 137 -25.90 -1.19 -10.26
CA ASP A 137 -26.36 -1.91 -9.06
C ASP A 137 -25.35 -2.98 -8.63
N SER A 138 -24.82 -3.76 -9.57
CA SER A 138 -23.85 -4.80 -9.26
C SER A 138 -22.53 -4.22 -8.71
N VAL A 139 -22.02 -3.16 -9.33
CA VAL A 139 -20.80 -2.46 -8.86
C VAL A 139 -21.02 -1.87 -7.47
N ALA A 140 -22.19 -1.25 -7.22
CA ALA A 140 -22.51 -0.68 -5.93
C ALA A 140 -22.59 -1.75 -4.83
N LEU A 141 -23.25 -2.88 -5.10
CA LEU A 141 -23.36 -3.99 -4.14
C LEU A 141 -21.98 -4.60 -3.84
N LEU A 142 -21.14 -4.79 -4.84
CA LEU A 142 -19.77 -5.27 -4.64
C LEU A 142 -18.95 -4.26 -3.82
N ALA A 143 -19.08 -2.97 -4.08
CA ALA A 143 -18.39 -1.93 -3.31
C ALA A 143 -18.80 -1.97 -1.82
N ILE A 144 -20.11 -2.15 -1.53
CA ILE A 144 -20.62 -2.30 -0.17
C ILE A 144 -20.08 -3.58 0.47
N ALA A 145 -20.20 -4.73 -0.21
CA ALA A 145 -19.71 -6.00 0.30
C ALA A 145 -18.22 -5.96 0.62
N ARG A 146 -17.41 -5.36 -0.26
CA ARG A 146 -15.98 -5.15 -0.08
C ARG A 146 -15.68 -4.26 1.14
N SER A 147 -16.42 -3.17 1.31
CA SER A 147 -16.24 -2.27 2.46
C SER A 147 -16.58 -2.93 3.79
N LEU A 148 -17.50 -3.90 3.76
CA LEU A 148 -17.89 -4.72 4.91
C LEU A 148 -17.02 -5.98 5.07
N ASN A 149 -16.05 -6.18 4.20
CA ASN A 149 -15.21 -7.39 4.14
C ASN A 149 -16.01 -8.69 3.93
N MET A 150 -17.08 -8.61 3.15
CA MET A 150 -18.05 -9.71 2.91
C MET A 150 -18.07 -10.18 1.45
N TRP A 151 -17.27 -9.61 0.59
CA TRP A 151 -17.30 -9.87 -0.85
C TRP A 151 -17.05 -11.33 -1.23
N GLU A 152 -16.30 -12.08 -0.42
CA GLU A 152 -16.04 -13.51 -0.63
C GLU A 152 -17.28 -14.39 -0.52
N SER A 153 -18.33 -13.90 0.14
CA SER A 153 -19.61 -14.61 0.24
C SER A 153 -20.44 -14.51 -1.03
N TRP A 154 -20.08 -13.63 -1.96
CA TRP A 154 -20.69 -13.50 -3.28
C TRP A 154 -19.73 -14.02 -4.33
N GLU A 155 -20.15 -14.94 -5.14
CA GLU A 155 -19.36 -15.45 -6.25
C GLU A 155 -19.23 -14.37 -7.33
N THR A 156 -18.16 -13.59 -7.26
CA THR A 156 -17.95 -12.41 -8.09
C THR A 156 -17.84 -12.71 -9.59
N ASN A 157 -17.65 -13.98 -9.94
CA ASN A 157 -17.63 -14.46 -11.33
C ASN A 157 -19.02 -14.86 -11.83
N GLU A 158 -20.01 -14.92 -10.96
CA GLU A 158 -21.38 -15.22 -11.32
C GLU A 158 -22.20 -13.96 -11.60
N LYS A 159 -23.30 -14.18 -12.34
CA LYS A 159 -24.25 -13.08 -12.58
C LYS A 159 -24.97 -12.74 -11.29
N MET A 160 -25.29 -11.47 -11.10
CA MET A 160 -25.99 -10.96 -9.93
C MET A 160 -27.33 -11.70 -9.64
N ASP A 161 -27.92 -12.35 -10.64
CA ASP A 161 -29.09 -13.23 -10.48
C ASP A 161 -28.85 -14.39 -9.50
N ASN A 162 -27.60 -14.83 -9.38
CA ASN A 162 -27.20 -15.97 -8.56
C ASN A 162 -26.55 -15.56 -7.23
N TRP A 163 -26.53 -14.27 -6.92
CA TRP A 163 -25.93 -13.80 -5.67
C TRP A 163 -26.83 -14.07 -4.48
N ASP A 164 -26.30 -14.72 -3.48
CA ASP A 164 -27.01 -14.99 -2.24
C ASP A 164 -27.51 -13.71 -1.58
N ASN A 165 -28.75 -13.73 -1.10
CA ASN A 165 -29.38 -12.60 -0.41
C ASN A 165 -29.58 -11.34 -1.27
N VAL A 166 -29.51 -11.45 -2.58
CA VAL A 166 -29.89 -10.41 -3.54
C VAL A 166 -31.20 -10.81 -4.22
N VAL A 167 -32.17 -9.94 -4.18
CA VAL A 167 -33.46 -10.11 -4.86
C VAL A 167 -33.60 -9.05 -5.92
N LEU A 168 -33.80 -9.48 -7.15
CA LEU A 168 -34.01 -8.59 -8.29
C LEU A 168 -35.49 -8.37 -8.53
N TRP A 169 -35.82 -7.26 -9.20
CA TRP A 169 -37.16 -7.02 -9.68
C TRP A 169 -37.51 -7.96 -10.85
N GLU A 170 -38.57 -8.73 -10.70
CA GLU A 170 -39.08 -9.65 -11.71
C GLU A 170 -40.54 -9.34 -12.03
N GLU A 171 -40.97 -9.72 -13.24
CA GLU A 171 -42.33 -9.57 -13.68
C GLU A 171 -43.29 -10.33 -12.73
N GLY A 172 -44.40 -9.67 -12.38
CA GLY A 172 -45.37 -10.21 -11.44
C GLY A 172 -45.16 -9.83 -9.96
N MET A 173 -44.04 -9.19 -9.62
CA MET A 173 -43.85 -8.64 -8.29
C MET A 173 -44.65 -7.36 -8.09
N ASP A 174 -45.19 -7.18 -6.88
CA ASP A 174 -45.90 -5.94 -6.52
C ASP A 174 -44.96 -4.75 -6.59
N GLY A 175 -45.36 -3.71 -7.35
CA GLY A 175 -44.57 -2.52 -7.62
C GLY A 175 -43.50 -2.69 -8.74
N TYR A 176 -43.53 -3.82 -9.47
CA TYR A 176 -42.71 -4.00 -10.67
C TYR A 176 -43.13 -3.03 -11.78
N THR A 177 -42.11 -2.51 -12.47
CA THR A 177 -42.26 -1.80 -13.76
C THR A 177 -41.18 -2.29 -14.73
N PRO A 178 -41.38 -2.20 -16.05
CA PRO A 178 -40.41 -2.67 -17.04
C PRO A 178 -38.99 -2.03 -16.85
N GLU A 179 -38.93 -0.80 -16.39
CA GLU A 179 -37.69 -0.07 -16.15
C GLU A 179 -36.89 -0.65 -14.96
N LYS A 180 -37.61 -1.33 -14.05
CA LYS A 180 -36.98 -1.99 -12.90
C LYS A 180 -36.54 -3.42 -13.19
N ALA A 181 -36.84 -3.98 -14.34
CA ALA A 181 -36.55 -5.36 -14.68
C ALA A 181 -35.06 -5.69 -14.45
N GLY A 182 -34.77 -6.67 -13.62
CA GLY A 182 -33.40 -7.11 -13.28
C GLY A 182 -32.59 -6.13 -12.42
N ARG A 183 -33.20 -5.01 -11.96
CA ARG A 183 -32.59 -4.11 -10.98
C ARG A 183 -32.72 -4.72 -9.58
N VAL A 184 -31.89 -4.28 -8.66
CA VAL A 184 -31.93 -4.74 -7.26
C VAL A 184 -33.18 -4.22 -6.56
N LYS A 185 -34.01 -5.14 -6.09
CA LYS A 185 -35.16 -4.85 -5.21
C LYS A 185 -34.72 -4.79 -3.76
N PHE A 186 -33.87 -5.73 -3.36
CA PHE A 186 -33.43 -5.90 -2.00
C PHE A 186 -32.09 -6.62 -1.97
N ALA A 187 -31.21 -6.21 -1.09
CA ALA A 187 -29.99 -6.92 -0.77
C ALA A 187 -29.79 -6.97 0.76
N ARG A 188 -29.38 -8.11 1.28
CA ARG A 188 -29.11 -8.30 2.70
C ARG A 188 -27.64 -8.63 2.92
N PHE A 189 -26.97 -7.77 3.65
CA PHE A 189 -25.63 -7.98 4.14
C PHE A 189 -25.73 -8.58 5.55
N SER A 190 -25.46 -9.87 5.70
CA SER A 190 -25.40 -10.52 7.00
C SER A 190 -24.02 -11.12 7.19
N THR A 191 -23.32 -10.70 8.23
CA THR A 191 -22.20 -11.48 8.73
C THR A 191 -22.76 -12.73 9.37
N PHE A 192 -22.46 -13.90 8.85
CA PHE A 192 -22.65 -15.12 9.63
C PHE A 192 -21.64 -15.02 10.78
N GLY A 193 -22.15 -14.76 11.99
CA GLY A 193 -21.34 -14.80 13.18
C GLY A 193 -20.68 -16.17 13.29
N THR A 194 -19.37 -16.18 13.41
CA THR A 194 -18.59 -17.32 13.86
C THR A 194 -18.87 -17.62 15.31
#